data_b62f51358b00e136986770854f778e7a
#
_entry.id   b62f51358b00e136986770854f778e7a
#
_cell.length_a   1.000
_cell.length_b   1.000
_cell.length_c   1.000
_cell.angle_alpha   90.00
_cell.angle_beta   90.00
_cell.angle_gamma   90.00
#
_symmetry.space_group_name_H-M   'P 1'
#
loop_
_entity.id
_entity.type
_entity.pdbx_description
1 polymer ?
#
loop_
_entity_poly.entity_id
_entity_poly.type
_entity_poly.pdbx_seq_one_letter_code
_entity_poly.pdbx_strand_id
1 'polypeptide(L)'
;SSDLCLAGEVQRYLTRGMYEEAKKVALEYQDIFGKGNFFLELQDHGIAEQHYVNPQLLRMSEETGIELICTNDVHYTYADDAEAHDILLCIQTGKKVTDENRMRYTGGQYYLKSPEEMSDLFKYAPQAIANTEKIAQRCNVEIEFGVTKLPKFAVPDGYTSWTYLNYLCYEGLKKRYPNQAADISVEDFVRKAEEEAVEDRKDVVIKIARDTNNIFERLAYELSVIYSMGYVDYFLIVWDYINYAKRHDIPVGPGRGSAAGSIVSYCLEITDLDPIKYSLIFERFLNPERVSM
;
A
#
# COMPACT_ATOMS: atom_id res chain seq x y z
N SER A 1 12.38 6.57 10.02
CA SER A 1 11.22 7.35 10.33
C SER A 1 11.06 7.44 11.82
N SER A 2 10.97 8.64 12.29
CA SER A 2 10.66 8.91 13.67
C SER A 2 9.33 8.25 13.99
N ASP A 3 9.34 7.27 14.82
CA ASP A 3 8.13 6.98 15.53
C ASP A 3 7.99 8.00 16.63
N LEU A 4 7.83 9.27 16.13
CA LEU A 4 7.05 10.21 16.85
C LEU A 4 7.68 10.75 18.13
N CYS A 5 8.40 11.76 17.91
CA CYS A 5 8.80 12.76 18.90
C CYS A 5 8.60 12.34 20.38
N LEU A 6 7.42 12.49 20.94
CA LEU A 6 7.18 12.19 22.37
C LEU A 6 6.78 10.73 22.65
N ALA A 7 6.26 9.99 21.66
CA ALA A 7 5.87 8.59 21.82
C ALA A 7 7.04 7.62 21.55
N GLY A 8 8.12 8.08 20.91
CA GLY A 8 9.33 7.31 20.69
C GLY A 8 9.99 6.86 21.98
N GLU A 9 10.72 5.76 21.93
CA GLU A 9 11.24 5.11 23.14
C GLU A 9 12.21 6.02 23.92
N VAL A 10 13.11 6.72 23.23
CA VAL A 10 14.07 7.65 23.84
C VAL A 10 13.33 8.76 24.58
N GLN A 11 12.40 9.46 23.91
CA GLN A 11 11.66 10.59 24.48
C GLN A 11 10.72 10.12 25.59
N ARG A 12 10.15 8.93 25.51
CA ARG A 12 9.30 8.36 26.56
C ARG A 12 10.08 8.12 27.86
N TYR A 13 11.35 7.74 27.79
CA TYR A 13 12.21 7.65 28.97
C TYR A 13 12.58 9.05 29.49
N LEU A 14 12.91 9.98 28.58
CA LEU A 14 13.24 11.36 28.98
C LEU A 14 12.09 12.07 29.69
N THR A 15 10.85 11.95 29.19
CA THR A 15 9.66 12.54 29.82
C THR A 15 9.38 12.00 31.22
N ARG A 16 9.89 10.81 31.54
CA ARG A 16 9.79 10.16 32.85
C ARG A 16 10.99 10.44 33.76
N GLY A 17 11.94 11.27 33.31
CA GLY A 17 13.17 11.56 34.05
C GLY A 17 14.20 10.44 34.08
N MET A 18 14.08 9.46 33.16
CA MET A 18 14.94 8.27 33.06
C MET A 18 16.02 8.53 31.99
N TYR A 19 16.94 9.45 32.25
CA TYR A 19 17.93 9.88 31.27
C TYR A 19 18.90 8.79 30.85
N GLU A 20 19.42 7.98 31.79
CA GLU A 20 20.42 6.93 31.47
C GLU A 20 19.78 5.80 30.64
N GLU A 21 18.55 5.45 30.89
CA GLU A 21 17.79 4.47 30.10
C GLU A 21 17.55 4.99 28.68
N ALA A 22 17.18 6.27 28.55
CA ALA A 22 17.01 6.91 27.25
C ALA A 22 18.32 6.90 26.45
N LYS A 23 19.45 7.24 27.10
CA LYS A 23 20.77 7.24 26.50
C LYS A 23 21.20 5.83 26.06
N LYS A 24 20.93 4.81 26.86
CA LYS A 24 21.19 3.41 26.51
C LYS A 24 20.44 3.01 25.24
N VAL A 25 19.15 3.32 25.16
CA VAL A 25 18.32 3.04 23.98
C VAL A 25 18.82 3.79 22.75
N ALA A 26 19.22 5.06 22.88
CA ALA A 26 19.78 5.84 21.77
C ALA A 26 21.08 5.20 21.22
N LEU A 27 21.95 4.72 22.10
CA LEU A 27 23.18 4.01 21.72
C LEU A 27 22.86 2.66 21.06
N GLU A 28 21.84 1.94 21.52
CA GLU A 28 21.39 0.67 20.92
C GLU A 28 20.86 0.90 19.50
N TYR A 29 20.08 1.97 19.27
CA TYR A 29 19.66 2.34 17.91
C TYR A 29 20.85 2.76 17.03
N GLN A 30 21.83 3.48 17.56
CA GLN A 30 23.04 3.80 16.82
C GLN A 30 23.82 2.52 16.41
N ASP A 31 23.87 1.51 17.26
CA ASP A 31 24.53 0.22 16.95
C ASP A 31 23.74 -0.54 15.86
N ILE A 32 22.42 -0.55 15.93
CA ILE A 32 21.55 -1.24 14.93
C ILE A 32 21.68 -0.59 13.55
N PHE A 33 21.57 0.75 13.48
CA PHE A 33 21.58 1.47 12.20
C PHE A 33 22.97 1.85 11.70
N GLY A 34 23.96 1.75 12.56
CA GLY A 34 25.34 2.16 12.32
C GLY A 34 25.57 3.65 12.60
N LYS A 35 26.81 3.96 12.96
CA LYS A 35 27.22 5.33 13.30
C LYS A 35 26.94 6.31 12.13
N GLY A 36 26.30 7.42 12.41
CA GLY A 36 25.93 8.44 11.44
C GLY A 36 24.64 8.14 10.64
N ASN A 37 23.93 7.06 10.96
CA ASN A 37 22.64 6.71 10.33
C ASN A 37 21.45 6.82 11.30
N PHE A 38 21.71 7.09 12.56
CA PHE A 38 20.69 7.37 13.57
C PHE A 38 20.91 8.80 14.10
N PHE A 39 19.82 9.55 14.27
CA PHE A 39 19.83 10.95 14.69
C PHE A 39 18.86 11.17 15.84
N LEU A 40 19.21 12.07 16.76
CA LEU A 40 18.30 12.56 17.77
C LEU A 40 17.47 13.72 17.21
N GLU A 41 16.17 13.60 17.27
CA GLU A 41 15.23 14.53 16.64
C GLU A 41 14.73 15.59 17.62
N LEU A 42 14.88 16.86 17.24
CA LEU A 42 14.33 18.01 17.91
C LEU A 42 13.07 18.50 17.22
N GLN A 43 12.00 18.69 17.97
CA GLN A 43 10.76 19.32 17.51
C GLN A 43 10.34 20.41 18.50
N ASP A 44 9.68 21.45 18.00
CA ASP A 44 9.13 22.51 18.84
C ASP A 44 7.82 23.04 18.25
N HIS A 45 6.72 22.65 18.88
CA HIS A 45 5.35 23.13 18.59
C HIS A 45 4.80 23.99 19.75
N GLY A 46 5.65 24.43 20.65
CA GLY A 46 5.25 25.13 21.88
C GLY A 46 4.67 24.21 22.95
N ILE A 47 4.98 22.92 22.91
CA ILE A 47 4.52 21.92 23.88
C ILE A 47 5.52 21.85 25.04
N ALA A 48 5.02 21.86 26.25
CA ALA A 48 5.88 21.88 27.48
C ALA A 48 6.81 20.66 27.53
N GLU A 49 6.34 19.50 27.11
CA GLU A 49 7.12 18.27 27.06
C GLU A 49 8.30 18.35 26.08
N GLN A 50 8.13 19.01 24.93
CA GLN A 50 9.23 19.24 23.99
C GLN A 50 10.28 20.17 24.57
N HIS A 51 9.85 21.22 25.22
CA HIS A 51 10.77 22.15 25.94
C HIS A 51 11.52 21.45 27.07
N TYR A 52 10.93 20.43 27.69
CA TYR A 52 11.58 19.61 28.71
C TYR A 52 12.57 18.59 28.11
N VAL A 53 12.25 18.00 26.96
CA VAL A 53 13.04 16.94 26.34
C VAL A 53 14.21 17.51 25.53
N ASN A 54 14.01 18.59 24.78
CA ASN A 54 15.01 19.12 23.85
C ASN A 54 16.40 19.43 24.53
N PRO A 55 16.48 20.04 25.71
CA PRO A 55 17.78 20.25 26.40
C PRO A 55 18.49 18.94 26.75
N GLN A 56 17.72 17.89 27.04
CA GLN A 56 18.27 16.57 27.36
C GLN A 56 18.80 15.86 26.11
N LEU A 57 18.15 16.04 24.94
CA LEU A 57 18.64 15.53 23.65
C LEU A 57 19.91 16.26 23.21
N LEU A 58 20.02 17.57 23.43
CA LEU A 58 21.25 18.32 23.19
C LEU A 58 22.41 17.74 24.01
N ARG A 59 22.22 17.60 25.33
CA ARG A 59 23.20 16.97 26.23
C ARG A 59 23.54 15.54 25.76
N MET A 60 22.56 14.74 25.39
CA MET A 60 22.77 13.37 24.94
C MET A 60 23.61 13.33 23.65
N SER A 61 23.37 14.25 22.71
CA SER A 61 24.16 14.39 21.49
C SER A 61 25.65 14.71 21.82
N GLU A 62 25.89 15.62 22.74
CA GLU A 62 27.25 15.95 23.19
C GLU A 62 27.94 14.76 23.84
N GLU A 63 27.26 13.99 24.68
CA GLU A 63 27.81 12.85 25.40
C GLU A 63 28.03 11.61 24.53
N THR A 64 27.21 11.37 23.51
CA THR A 64 27.21 10.15 22.69
C THR A 64 27.83 10.34 21.31
N GLY A 65 27.92 11.60 20.85
CA GLY A 65 28.29 11.92 19.47
C GLY A 65 27.21 11.57 18.43
N ILE A 66 25.98 11.25 18.85
CA ILE A 66 24.84 11.07 17.95
C ILE A 66 24.41 12.46 17.47
N GLU A 67 24.37 12.64 16.13
CA GLU A 67 24.02 13.95 15.55
C GLU A 67 22.53 14.27 15.78
N LEU A 68 22.22 15.57 15.82
CA LEU A 68 20.86 16.09 15.95
C LEU A 68 20.26 16.42 14.57
N ILE A 69 18.93 16.35 14.47
CA ILE A 69 18.14 16.84 13.35
C ILE A 69 16.93 17.61 13.87
N CYS A 70 16.49 18.64 13.13
CA CYS A 70 15.24 19.36 13.41
C CYS A 70 14.15 18.95 12.41
N THR A 71 12.95 18.71 12.92
CA THR A 71 11.76 18.45 12.09
C THR A 71 10.57 19.24 12.62
N ASN A 72 9.49 19.33 11.82
CA ASN A 72 8.31 20.09 12.19
C ASN A 72 7.01 19.28 12.19
N ASP A 73 7.07 17.96 11.99
CA ASP A 73 5.85 17.09 12.02
C ASP A 73 4.67 17.73 11.25
N VAL A 74 4.88 18.08 9.99
CA VAL A 74 3.95 18.86 9.18
C VAL A 74 2.67 18.08 8.92
N HIS A 75 1.51 18.66 9.28
CA HIS A 75 0.20 18.09 9.08
C HIS A 75 -0.68 18.88 8.10
N TYR A 76 -0.32 20.13 7.83
CA TYR A 76 -1.01 21.00 6.87
C TYR A 76 -0.04 22.03 6.27
N THR A 77 -0.43 22.65 5.16
CA THR A 77 0.47 23.48 4.36
C THR A 77 0.64 24.89 4.94
N TYR A 78 -0.47 25.56 5.24
CA TYR A 78 -0.47 26.96 5.69
C TYR A 78 -0.89 27.08 7.14
N ALA A 79 -0.39 28.09 7.85
CA ALA A 79 -0.73 28.31 9.27
C ALA A 79 -2.24 28.43 9.50
N ASP A 80 -2.98 29.02 8.55
CA ASP A 80 -4.43 29.21 8.62
C ASP A 80 -5.22 27.89 8.44
N ASP A 81 -4.56 26.81 7.98
CA ASP A 81 -5.21 25.50 7.77
C ASP A 81 -5.42 24.73 9.09
N ALA A 82 -4.97 25.26 10.22
CA ALA A 82 -5.07 24.60 11.53
C ALA A 82 -6.52 24.25 11.90
N GLU A 83 -7.48 25.13 11.61
CA GLU A 83 -8.90 24.88 11.87
C GLU A 83 -9.48 23.81 10.96
N ALA A 84 -9.14 23.83 9.66
CA ALA A 84 -9.54 22.81 8.71
C ALA A 84 -8.99 21.43 9.10
N HIS A 85 -7.73 21.36 9.55
CA HIS A 85 -7.13 20.13 10.05
C HIS A 85 -7.84 19.61 11.32
N ASP A 86 -8.23 20.47 12.25
CA ASP A 86 -8.99 20.08 13.45
C ASP A 86 -10.36 19.45 13.10
N ILE A 87 -11.03 19.98 12.05
CA ILE A 87 -12.27 19.40 11.50
C ILE A 87 -12.01 18.03 10.90
N LEU A 88 -10.92 17.86 10.13
CA LEU A 88 -10.53 16.55 9.55
C LEU A 88 -10.28 15.50 10.62
N LEU A 89 -9.64 15.87 11.74
CA LEU A 89 -9.47 14.97 12.89
C LEU A 89 -10.81 14.53 13.48
N CYS A 90 -11.79 15.43 13.56
CA CYS A 90 -13.13 15.09 14.01
C CYS A 90 -13.80 14.07 13.07
N ILE A 91 -13.70 14.25 11.77
CA ILE A 91 -14.22 13.30 10.77
C ILE A 91 -13.55 11.94 10.91
N GLN A 92 -12.22 11.91 11.00
CA GLN A 92 -11.42 10.67 11.12
C GLN A 92 -11.77 9.88 12.40
N THR A 93 -11.99 10.57 13.51
CA THR A 93 -12.24 9.94 14.82
C THR A 93 -13.71 9.77 15.17
N GLY A 94 -14.65 10.21 14.29
CA GLY A 94 -16.09 10.18 14.55
C GLY A 94 -16.51 11.10 15.70
N LYS A 95 -15.80 12.21 15.91
CA LYS A 95 -16.04 13.19 16.97
C LYS A 95 -16.62 14.49 16.41
N LYS A 96 -17.16 15.33 17.30
CA LYS A 96 -17.63 16.68 16.97
C LYS A 96 -16.60 17.72 17.46
N VAL A 97 -16.55 18.86 16.79
CA VAL A 97 -15.65 19.98 17.20
C VAL A 97 -15.91 20.44 18.64
N THR A 98 -17.17 20.32 19.11
CA THR A 98 -17.61 20.66 20.46
C THR A 98 -17.23 19.65 21.53
N ASP A 99 -16.77 18.45 21.16
CA ASP A 99 -16.40 17.41 22.13
C ASP A 99 -15.12 17.82 22.86
N GLU A 100 -15.13 17.77 24.20
CA GLU A 100 -13.98 18.14 25.02
C GLU A 100 -12.88 17.07 24.96
N ASN A 101 -13.26 15.79 25.01
CA ASN A 101 -12.32 14.69 25.03
C ASN A 101 -12.15 14.11 23.62
N ARG A 102 -11.32 14.75 22.79
CA ARG A 102 -10.99 14.34 21.44
C ARG A 102 -9.53 14.62 21.09
N MET A 103 -9.01 13.99 20.05
CA MET A 103 -7.70 14.28 19.51
C MET A 103 -7.65 15.71 18.96
N ARG A 104 -6.61 16.45 19.32
CA ARG A 104 -6.35 17.82 18.87
C ARG A 104 -4.86 18.06 18.72
N TYR A 105 -4.50 18.86 17.73
CA TYR A 105 -3.17 19.44 17.58
C TYR A 105 -3.26 20.90 18.01
N THR A 106 -2.84 21.17 19.24
CA THR A 106 -2.95 22.51 19.82
C THR A 106 -1.82 23.43 19.35
N GLY A 107 -2.07 24.74 19.32
CA GLY A 107 -1.05 25.75 19.06
C GLY A 107 -0.85 26.13 17.59
N GLY A 108 -1.43 25.42 16.62
CA GLY A 108 -1.38 25.79 15.20
C GLY A 108 0.03 25.77 14.57
N GLN A 109 0.99 25.04 15.14
CA GLN A 109 2.39 25.08 14.74
C GLN A 109 2.82 23.95 13.78
N TYR A 110 1.87 23.15 13.26
CA TYR A 110 2.15 21.96 12.44
C TYR A 110 2.07 22.25 10.94
N TYR A 111 2.24 23.51 10.53
CA TYR A 111 2.29 23.91 9.12
C TYR A 111 3.68 23.79 8.54
N LEU A 112 3.78 23.81 7.20
CA LEU A 112 5.05 23.80 6.48
C LEU A 112 5.77 25.14 6.68
N LYS A 113 6.71 25.18 7.63
CA LYS A 113 7.51 26.36 7.93
C LYS A 113 8.58 26.62 6.87
N SER A 114 8.91 27.90 6.67
CA SER A 114 10.03 28.27 5.82
C SER A 114 11.39 27.91 6.47
N PRO A 115 12.48 27.85 5.69
CA PRO A 115 13.82 27.64 6.24
C PRO A 115 14.21 28.68 7.29
N GLU A 116 13.77 29.93 7.11
CA GLU A 116 14.02 31.05 8.04
C GLU A 116 13.26 30.82 9.34
N GLU A 117 11.97 30.46 9.29
CA GLU A 117 11.17 30.15 10.47
C GLU A 117 11.75 28.98 11.26
N MET A 118 12.19 27.93 10.57
CA MET A 118 12.85 26.78 11.22
C MET A 118 14.19 27.19 11.85
N SER A 119 14.98 28.03 11.17
CA SER A 119 16.26 28.50 11.68
C SER A 119 16.08 29.37 12.91
N ASP A 120 15.06 30.22 12.95
CA ASP A 120 14.75 31.06 14.11
C ASP A 120 14.26 30.21 15.28
N LEU A 121 13.45 29.19 15.02
CA LEU A 121 12.93 28.30 16.06
C LEU A 121 14.04 27.49 16.73
N PHE A 122 15.02 27.02 15.95
CA PHE A 122 16.14 26.19 16.42
C PHE A 122 17.48 26.90 16.39
N LYS A 123 17.49 28.23 16.58
CA LYS A 123 18.74 29.05 16.62
C LYS A 123 19.78 28.56 17.64
N TYR A 124 19.37 27.78 18.62
CA TYR A 124 20.24 27.17 19.62
C TYR A 124 20.89 25.87 19.16
N ALA A 125 20.47 25.31 18.00
CA ALA A 125 21.00 24.08 17.44
C ALA A 125 21.18 24.16 15.89
N PRO A 126 21.99 25.12 15.38
CA PRO A 126 22.13 25.37 13.95
C PRO A 126 22.67 24.15 13.18
N GLN A 127 23.47 23.31 13.83
CA GLN A 127 23.96 22.05 13.25
C GLN A 127 22.82 21.06 12.97
N ALA A 128 21.74 21.08 13.77
CA ALA A 128 20.59 20.21 13.55
C ALA A 128 19.78 20.63 12.32
N ILE A 129 19.72 21.93 12.02
CA ILE A 129 19.18 22.46 10.76
C ILE A 129 20.06 22.03 9.58
N ALA A 130 21.38 22.23 9.64
CA ALA A 130 22.30 21.84 8.57
C ALA A 130 22.28 20.34 8.27
N ASN A 131 22.03 19.50 9.28
CA ASN A 131 21.93 18.05 9.10
C ASN A 131 20.70 17.63 8.27
N THR A 132 19.64 18.44 8.18
CA THR A 132 18.49 18.12 7.31
C THR A 132 18.91 18.09 5.84
N GLU A 133 19.68 19.09 5.40
CA GLU A 133 20.23 19.13 4.04
C GLU A 133 21.24 18.00 3.81
N LYS A 134 22.15 17.77 4.77
CA LYS A 134 23.13 16.66 4.71
C LYS A 134 22.46 15.29 4.54
N ILE A 135 21.33 15.06 5.22
CA ILE A 135 20.55 13.82 5.07
C ILE A 135 19.86 13.77 3.69
N ALA A 136 19.23 14.87 3.27
CA ALA A 136 18.57 14.95 1.97
C ALA A 136 19.53 14.63 0.83
N GLN A 137 20.77 15.13 0.87
CA GLN A 137 21.81 14.83 -0.12
C GLN A 137 22.24 13.35 -0.14
N ARG A 138 22.05 12.62 0.94
CA ARG A 138 22.30 11.17 1.03
C ARG A 138 21.15 10.32 0.48
N CYS A 139 19.95 10.90 0.34
CA CYS A 139 18.76 10.20 -0.12
C CYS A 139 18.68 10.30 -1.66
N ASN A 140 19.04 9.21 -2.34
CA ASN A 140 18.97 9.10 -3.80
C ASN A 140 18.07 7.92 -4.12
N VAL A 141 16.79 8.20 -4.38
CA VAL A 141 15.79 7.17 -4.70
C VAL A 141 15.24 7.44 -6.09
N GLU A 142 15.41 6.47 -6.97
CA GLU A 142 14.75 6.45 -8.27
C GLU A 142 13.55 5.50 -8.21
N ILE A 143 12.37 6.03 -8.55
CA ILE A 143 11.15 5.24 -8.64
C ILE A 143 10.88 4.96 -10.10
N GLU A 144 10.95 3.70 -10.50
CA GLU A 144 10.58 3.29 -11.85
C GLU A 144 9.05 3.30 -12.00
N PHE A 145 8.55 4.26 -12.77
CA PHE A 145 7.13 4.34 -13.12
C PHE A 145 6.82 3.49 -14.35
N GLY A 146 5.61 2.92 -14.40
CA GLY A 146 5.13 2.15 -15.56
C GLY A 146 5.75 0.76 -15.72
N VAL A 147 6.56 0.31 -14.76
CA VAL A 147 7.15 -1.04 -14.76
C VAL A 147 6.43 -1.92 -13.74
N THR A 148 5.71 -2.90 -14.24
CA THR A 148 5.04 -3.89 -13.39
C THR A 148 6.07 -4.81 -12.74
N LYS A 149 6.11 -4.83 -11.41
CA LYS A 149 7.02 -5.66 -10.60
C LYS A 149 6.39 -6.99 -10.16
N LEU A 150 5.32 -7.40 -10.82
CA LEU A 150 4.70 -8.71 -10.52
C LEU A 150 5.64 -9.85 -10.92
N PRO A 151 5.81 -10.86 -10.07
CA PRO A 151 6.59 -12.05 -10.44
C PRO A 151 5.88 -12.82 -11.56
N LYS A 152 6.67 -13.52 -12.37
CA LYS A 152 6.13 -14.45 -13.38
C LYS A 152 5.80 -15.77 -12.73
N PHE A 153 4.66 -16.34 -13.09
CA PHE A 153 4.25 -17.67 -12.68
C PHE A 153 4.95 -18.73 -13.53
N ALA A 154 5.45 -19.78 -12.89
CA ALA A 154 6.03 -20.92 -13.59
C ALA A 154 4.91 -21.83 -14.11
N VAL A 155 4.67 -21.83 -15.42
CA VAL A 155 3.66 -22.66 -16.07
C VAL A 155 4.23 -24.03 -16.49
N PRO A 156 3.38 -25.06 -16.64
CA PRO A 156 3.80 -26.36 -17.19
C PRO A 156 4.36 -26.23 -18.61
N ASP A 157 5.19 -27.20 -19.02
CA ASP A 157 5.74 -27.27 -20.38
C ASP A 157 4.63 -27.29 -21.44
N GLY A 158 4.84 -26.53 -22.51
CA GLY A 158 3.87 -26.39 -23.59
C GLY A 158 2.84 -25.27 -23.41
N TYR A 159 2.86 -24.57 -22.28
CA TYR A 159 1.98 -23.43 -22.03
C TYR A 159 2.75 -22.12 -21.89
N THR A 160 2.11 -21.02 -22.30
CA THR A 160 2.40 -19.68 -21.82
C THR A 160 1.51 -19.37 -20.61
N SER A 161 1.82 -18.33 -19.83
CA SER A 161 0.92 -17.90 -18.73
C SER A 161 -0.50 -17.63 -19.21
N TRP A 162 -0.63 -17.05 -20.41
CA TRP A 162 -1.93 -16.74 -21.02
C TRP A 162 -2.71 -18.00 -21.39
N THR A 163 -2.10 -18.93 -22.12
CA THR A 163 -2.77 -20.17 -22.54
C THR A 163 -3.08 -21.06 -21.35
N TYR A 164 -2.24 -21.08 -20.32
CA TYR A 164 -2.49 -21.82 -19.09
C TYR A 164 -3.64 -21.23 -18.27
N LEU A 165 -3.75 -19.91 -18.18
CA LEU A 165 -4.89 -19.25 -17.53
C LEU A 165 -6.20 -19.61 -18.26
N ASN A 166 -6.21 -19.55 -19.59
CA ASN A 166 -7.37 -19.96 -20.40
C ASN A 166 -7.74 -21.43 -20.14
N TYR A 167 -6.77 -22.33 -20.17
CA TYR A 167 -6.98 -23.73 -19.87
C TYR A 167 -7.67 -23.93 -18.52
N LEU A 168 -7.15 -23.35 -17.47
CA LEU A 168 -7.71 -23.45 -16.11
C LEU A 168 -9.12 -22.85 -16.02
N CYS A 169 -9.37 -21.73 -16.68
CA CYS A 169 -10.67 -21.09 -16.69
C CYS A 169 -11.72 -21.92 -17.41
N TYR A 170 -11.41 -22.51 -18.55
CA TYR A 170 -12.38 -23.34 -19.30
C TYR A 170 -12.61 -24.69 -18.63
N GLU A 171 -11.60 -25.32 -18.01
CA GLU A 171 -11.81 -26.49 -17.15
C GLU A 171 -12.70 -26.13 -15.94
N GLY A 172 -12.45 -24.99 -15.30
CA GLY A 172 -13.29 -24.50 -14.22
C GLY A 172 -14.71 -24.17 -14.66
N LEU A 173 -14.90 -23.66 -15.89
CA LEU A 173 -16.22 -23.39 -16.45
C LEU A 173 -17.05 -24.69 -16.59
N LYS A 174 -16.44 -25.77 -17.07
CA LYS A 174 -17.09 -27.10 -17.13
C LYS A 174 -17.56 -27.56 -15.75
N LYS A 175 -16.72 -27.38 -14.77
CA LYS A 175 -17.01 -27.76 -13.38
C LYS A 175 -18.11 -26.90 -12.73
N ARG A 176 -18.09 -25.59 -12.95
CA ARG A 176 -19.03 -24.64 -12.34
C ARG A 176 -20.38 -24.55 -13.04
N TYR A 177 -20.41 -24.79 -14.37
CA TYR A 177 -21.61 -24.71 -15.22
C TYR A 177 -21.81 -25.97 -16.06
N PRO A 178 -21.95 -27.16 -15.44
CA PRO A 178 -22.00 -28.43 -16.17
C PRO A 178 -23.17 -28.53 -17.18
N ASN A 179 -24.27 -27.84 -16.91
CA ASN A 179 -25.44 -27.85 -17.82
C ASN A 179 -25.24 -27.02 -19.10
N GLN A 180 -24.26 -26.12 -19.13
CA GLN A 180 -24.02 -25.19 -20.24
C GLN A 180 -22.66 -25.42 -20.91
N ALA A 181 -21.71 -26.04 -20.22
CA ALA A 181 -20.32 -26.14 -20.64
C ALA A 181 -19.76 -27.57 -20.62
N ALA A 182 -20.58 -28.61 -20.43
CA ALA A 182 -20.09 -29.99 -20.37
C ALA A 182 -19.35 -30.44 -21.64
N ASP A 183 -19.84 -30.05 -22.78
CA ASP A 183 -19.40 -30.55 -24.11
C ASP A 183 -18.41 -29.63 -24.82
N ILE A 184 -17.85 -28.59 -24.09
CA ILE A 184 -16.85 -27.70 -24.70
C ILE A 184 -15.51 -28.42 -24.89
N SER A 185 -14.85 -28.14 -26.03
CA SER A 185 -13.43 -28.49 -26.22
C SER A 185 -12.55 -27.41 -25.61
N VAL A 186 -11.89 -27.73 -24.49
CA VAL A 186 -10.96 -26.81 -23.84
C VAL A 186 -9.76 -26.54 -24.73
N GLU A 187 -9.31 -27.54 -25.47
CA GLU A 187 -8.18 -27.46 -26.41
C GLU A 187 -8.45 -26.43 -27.52
N ASP A 188 -9.69 -26.34 -28.03
CA ASP A 188 -10.06 -25.36 -29.05
C ASP A 188 -9.99 -23.92 -28.50
N PHE A 189 -10.39 -23.72 -27.26
CA PHE A 189 -10.26 -22.40 -26.61
C PHE A 189 -8.81 -22.03 -26.32
N VAL A 190 -7.99 -22.99 -25.90
CA VAL A 190 -6.53 -22.76 -25.67
C VAL A 190 -5.85 -22.42 -27.00
N ARG A 191 -6.13 -23.17 -28.08
CA ARG A 191 -5.60 -22.87 -29.41
C ARG A 191 -6.01 -21.48 -29.91
N LYS A 192 -7.26 -21.10 -29.72
CA LYS A 192 -7.74 -19.76 -30.04
C LYS A 192 -6.99 -18.67 -29.24
N ALA A 193 -6.73 -18.92 -27.95
CA ALA A 193 -5.94 -18.01 -27.13
C ALA A 193 -4.49 -17.91 -27.60
N GLU A 194 -3.88 -18.97 -28.14
CA GLU A 194 -2.55 -18.92 -28.77
C GLU A 194 -2.55 -18.05 -30.03
N GLU A 195 -3.54 -18.21 -30.90
CA GLU A 195 -3.69 -17.42 -32.11
C GLU A 195 -3.89 -15.93 -31.81
N GLU A 196 -4.67 -15.61 -30.79
CA GLU A 196 -4.95 -14.23 -30.34
C GLU A 196 -3.74 -13.56 -29.68
N ALA A 197 -2.85 -14.30 -29.02
CA ALA A 197 -1.66 -13.78 -28.38
C ALA A 197 -0.57 -13.32 -29.38
N VAL A 198 -0.59 -13.81 -30.60
CA VAL A 198 0.37 -13.42 -31.65
C VAL A 198 0.06 -12.05 -32.24
N GLU A 199 -1.18 -11.59 -32.18
CA GLU A 199 -1.55 -10.24 -32.54
C GLU A 199 -1.40 -9.32 -31.30
N ASP A 200 -0.50 -8.36 -31.35
CA ASP A 200 -0.23 -7.34 -30.32
C ASP A 200 -1.47 -6.41 -30.16
N ARG A 201 -2.52 -6.96 -29.58
CA ARG A 201 -3.84 -6.33 -29.47
C ARG A 201 -3.96 -5.51 -28.17
N LYS A 202 -3.14 -4.48 -28.04
CA LYS A 202 -3.41 -3.42 -27.07
C LYS A 202 -4.72 -2.65 -27.36
N ASP A 203 -5.26 -2.80 -28.57
CA ASP A 203 -6.39 -2.02 -29.07
C ASP A 203 -7.70 -2.82 -29.27
N VAL A 204 -7.74 -4.12 -28.98
CA VAL A 204 -9.01 -4.86 -28.93
C VAL A 204 -9.76 -4.49 -27.66
N VAL A 205 -10.13 -3.23 -27.61
CA VAL A 205 -11.17 -2.74 -26.71
C VAL A 205 -12.49 -3.36 -27.13
N ILE A 206 -12.77 -4.35 -26.59
CA ILE A 206 -13.89 -5.07 -26.08
C ILE A 206 -15.15 -4.20 -26.11
N LYS A 207 -15.79 -4.21 -27.25
CA LYS A 207 -17.22 -3.89 -27.38
C LYS A 207 -18.11 -5.09 -27.05
N ILE A 208 -17.62 -6.05 -26.28
CA ILE A 208 -18.39 -7.23 -25.90
C ILE A 208 -19.01 -6.95 -24.53
N ALA A 209 -20.28 -6.76 -24.58
CA ALA A 209 -21.29 -6.94 -23.54
C ALA A 209 -20.83 -6.86 -22.07
N ARG A 210 -20.76 -5.64 -21.54
CA ARG A 210 -20.64 -5.37 -20.08
C ARG A 210 -21.75 -6.07 -19.26
N ASP A 211 -22.91 -6.36 -19.88
CA ASP A 211 -24.12 -6.85 -19.21
C ASP A 211 -24.61 -8.19 -19.78
N THR A 212 -23.70 -9.06 -20.24
CA THR A 212 -24.15 -10.36 -20.74
C THR A 212 -24.31 -11.39 -19.64
N ASN A 213 -25.43 -12.12 -19.65
CA ASN A 213 -25.66 -13.33 -18.85
C ASN A 213 -25.09 -14.59 -19.54
N ASN A 214 -24.50 -14.46 -20.72
CA ASN A 214 -23.83 -15.54 -21.42
C ASN A 214 -22.45 -15.79 -20.76
N ILE A 215 -22.30 -16.96 -20.16
CA ILE A 215 -21.08 -17.32 -19.41
C ILE A 215 -19.82 -17.31 -20.29
N PHE A 216 -19.92 -17.66 -21.57
CA PHE A 216 -18.78 -17.70 -22.49
C PHE A 216 -18.36 -16.27 -22.88
N GLU A 217 -19.29 -15.41 -23.22
CA GLU A 217 -19.02 -14.01 -23.54
C GLU A 217 -18.44 -13.28 -22.34
N ARG A 218 -19.00 -13.51 -21.15
CA ARG A 218 -18.54 -12.91 -19.92
C ARG A 218 -17.11 -13.38 -19.58
N LEU A 219 -16.82 -14.68 -19.69
CA LEU A 219 -15.49 -15.22 -19.44
C LEU A 219 -14.47 -14.65 -20.43
N ALA A 220 -14.78 -14.64 -21.73
CA ALA A 220 -13.91 -14.07 -22.75
C ALA A 220 -13.63 -12.58 -22.52
N TYR A 221 -14.65 -11.83 -22.15
CA TYR A 221 -14.51 -10.42 -21.78
C TYR A 221 -13.55 -10.21 -20.61
N GLU A 222 -13.78 -10.90 -19.49
CA GLU A 222 -12.94 -10.75 -18.30
C GLU A 222 -11.48 -11.19 -18.55
N LEU A 223 -11.28 -12.30 -19.26
CA LEU A 223 -9.94 -12.77 -19.65
C LEU A 223 -9.19 -11.73 -20.47
N SER A 224 -9.85 -11.09 -21.43
CA SER A 224 -9.22 -10.08 -22.26
C SER A 224 -8.87 -8.80 -21.48
N VAL A 225 -9.70 -8.38 -20.51
CA VAL A 225 -9.37 -7.27 -19.60
C VAL A 225 -8.16 -7.64 -18.74
N ILE A 226 -8.14 -8.84 -18.17
CA ILE A 226 -7.02 -9.34 -17.35
C ILE A 226 -5.73 -9.36 -18.16
N TYR A 227 -5.79 -9.80 -19.42
CA TYR A 227 -4.65 -9.82 -20.33
C TYR A 227 -4.15 -8.41 -20.65
N SER A 228 -5.04 -7.52 -21.06
CA SER A 228 -4.69 -6.14 -21.44
C SER A 228 -4.11 -5.32 -20.29
N MET A 229 -4.53 -5.61 -19.06
CA MET A 229 -4.02 -4.96 -17.84
C MET A 229 -2.75 -5.64 -17.28
N GLY A 230 -2.26 -6.73 -17.88
CA GLY A 230 -1.05 -7.43 -17.45
C GLY A 230 -1.19 -8.24 -16.16
N TYR A 231 -2.40 -8.66 -15.79
CA TYR A 231 -2.66 -9.39 -14.54
C TYR A 231 -2.72 -10.91 -14.68
N VAL A 232 -2.33 -11.47 -15.83
CA VAL A 232 -2.36 -12.93 -16.07
C VAL A 232 -1.60 -13.71 -15.01
N ASP A 233 -0.34 -13.38 -14.79
CA ASP A 233 0.50 -14.04 -13.77
C ASP A 233 -0.04 -13.83 -12.35
N TYR A 234 -0.63 -12.67 -12.06
CA TYR A 234 -1.26 -12.41 -10.77
C TYR A 234 -2.41 -13.40 -10.49
N PHE A 235 -3.30 -13.63 -11.46
CA PHE A 235 -4.38 -14.59 -11.30
C PHE A 235 -3.87 -16.03 -11.13
N LEU A 236 -2.83 -16.41 -11.84
CA LEU A 236 -2.20 -17.73 -11.70
C LEU A 236 -1.57 -17.92 -10.31
N ILE A 237 -0.87 -16.91 -9.79
CA ILE A 237 -0.29 -16.94 -8.45
C ILE A 237 -1.38 -17.08 -7.39
N VAL A 238 -2.46 -16.28 -7.49
CA VAL A 238 -3.57 -16.34 -6.54
C VAL A 238 -4.28 -17.70 -6.61
N TRP A 239 -4.51 -18.21 -7.83
CA TRP A 239 -5.06 -19.53 -8.02
C TRP A 239 -4.20 -20.62 -7.36
N ASP A 240 -2.89 -20.57 -7.55
CA ASP A 240 -1.98 -21.61 -7.06
C ASP A 240 -2.04 -21.77 -5.54
N TYR A 241 -1.88 -20.68 -4.78
CA TYR A 241 -1.89 -20.80 -3.31
C TYR A 241 -3.28 -21.11 -2.74
N ILE A 242 -4.38 -20.63 -3.38
CA ILE A 242 -5.74 -20.99 -2.96
C ILE A 242 -6.04 -22.46 -3.26
N ASN A 243 -5.66 -22.92 -4.46
CA ASN A 243 -5.81 -24.30 -4.86
C ASN A 243 -4.95 -25.23 -4.01
N TYR A 244 -3.72 -24.82 -3.65
CA TYR A 244 -2.89 -25.54 -2.67
C TYR A 244 -3.63 -25.70 -1.34
N ALA A 245 -4.18 -24.63 -0.80
CA ALA A 245 -4.92 -24.66 0.47
C ALA A 245 -6.13 -25.62 0.39
N LYS A 246 -6.95 -25.51 -0.67
CA LYS A 246 -8.12 -26.37 -0.88
C LYS A 246 -7.76 -27.87 -1.02
N ARG A 247 -6.64 -28.18 -1.67
CA ARG A 247 -6.15 -29.56 -1.83
C ARG A 247 -5.56 -30.16 -0.55
N HIS A 248 -5.19 -29.34 0.41
CA HIS A 248 -4.61 -29.75 1.70
C HIS A 248 -5.59 -29.57 2.86
N ASP A 249 -6.90 -29.49 2.57
CA ASP A 249 -7.96 -29.32 3.57
C ASP A 249 -7.77 -28.10 4.49
N ILE A 250 -7.06 -27.07 3.99
CA ILE A 250 -6.94 -25.79 4.67
C ILE A 250 -8.18 -24.93 4.34
N PRO A 251 -8.96 -24.50 5.33
CA PRO A 251 -10.18 -23.73 5.08
C PRO A 251 -9.89 -22.43 4.31
N VAL A 252 -10.62 -22.21 3.22
CA VAL A 252 -10.59 -20.98 2.43
C VAL A 252 -11.98 -20.37 2.42
N GLY A 253 -12.09 -19.08 2.73
CA GLY A 253 -13.35 -18.36 2.66
C GLY A 253 -13.88 -18.24 1.23
N PRO A 254 -15.20 -18.01 1.03
CA PRO A 254 -15.84 -17.97 -0.29
C PRO A 254 -15.44 -16.77 -1.17
N GLY A 255 -14.51 -15.95 -0.70
CA GLY A 255 -14.09 -14.71 -1.31
C GLY A 255 -14.59 -13.49 -0.53
N ARG A 256 -13.97 -12.33 -0.78
CA ARG A 256 -14.35 -11.05 -0.18
C ARG A 256 -14.19 -9.90 -1.17
N GLY A 257 -14.88 -8.80 -0.90
CA GLY A 257 -14.79 -7.58 -1.71
C GLY A 257 -15.28 -7.77 -3.14
N SER A 258 -14.71 -7.04 -4.06
CA SER A 258 -15.12 -6.99 -5.46
C SER A 258 -14.72 -8.20 -6.30
N ALA A 259 -13.76 -9.00 -5.86
CA ALA A 259 -13.29 -10.19 -6.60
C ALA A 259 -14.40 -11.22 -6.86
N ALA A 260 -15.44 -11.25 -6.01
CA ALA A 260 -16.62 -12.07 -6.21
C ALA A 260 -17.41 -11.70 -7.49
N GLY A 261 -17.18 -10.52 -8.07
CA GLY A 261 -17.78 -10.08 -9.34
C GLY A 261 -17.15 -10.70 -10.60
N SER A 262 -16.08 -11.48 -10.45
CA SER A 262 -15.34 -12.07 -11.57
C SER A 262 -15.71 -13.54 -11.81
N ILE A 263 -16.14 -13.87 -13.05
CA ILE A 263 -16.35 -15.27 -13.47
C ILE A 263 -15.00 -16.00 -13.61
N VAL A 264 -13.92 -15.30 -13.96
CA VAL A 264 -12.57 -15.87 -13.97
C VAL A 264 -12.20 -16.35 -12.56
N SER A 265 -12.38 -15.49 -11.53
CA SER A 265 -12.12 -15.86 -10.14
C SER A 265 -12.99 -17.04 -9.67
N TYR A 266 -14.23 -17.11 -10.14
CA TYR A 266 -15.17 -18.20 -9.84
C TYR A 266 -14.75 -19.51 -10.50
N CYS A 267 -14.38 -19.48 -11.79
CA CYS A 267 -13.88 -20.67 -12.53
C CYS A 267 -12.55 -21.18 -11.92
N LEU A 268 -11.65 -20.30 -11.53
CA LEU A 268 -10.39 -20.64 -10.86
C LEU A 268 -10.57 -21.12 -9.40
N GLU A 269 -11.80 -21.19 -8.90
CA GLU A 269 -12.09 -21.52 -7.49
C GLU A 269 -11.44 -20.57 -6.47
N ILE A 270 -11.05 -19.39 -6.91
CA ILE A 270 -10.58 -18.30 -6.03
C ILE A 270 -11.75 -17.77 -5.19
N THR A 271 -12.95 -17.71 -5.80
CA THR A 271 -14.19 -17.36 -5.11
C THR A 271 -15.24 -18.47 -5.29
N ASP A 272 -16.18 -18.55 -4.36
CA ASP A 272 -17.27 -19.55 -4.38
C ASP A 272 -18.66 -18.89 -4.53
N LEU A 273 -18.69 -17.61 -4.91
CA LEU A 273 -19.92 -16.87 -5.26
C LEU A 273 -20.04 -16.78 -6.78
N ASP A 274 -21.15 -17.26 -7.32
CA ASP A 274 -21.45 -17.19 -8.75
C ASP A 274 -21.82 -15.76 -9.18
N PRO A 275 -20.96 -15.07 -9.95
CA PRO A 275 -21.22 -13.67 -10.31
C PRO A 275 -22.40 -13.50 -11.27
N ILE A 276 -22.73 -14.53 -12.07
CA ILE A 276 -23.86 -14.48 -13.00
C ILE A 276 -25.18 -14.62 -12.23
N LYS A 277 -25.26 -15.62 -11.35
CA LYS A 277 -26.44 -15.85 -10.51
C LYS A 277 -26.82 -14.66 -9.66
N TYR A 278 -25.84 -13.93 -9.14
CA TYR A 278 -26.06 -12.78 -8.27
C TYR A 278 -25.92 -11.43 -8.98
N SER A 279 -25.82 -11.43 -10.32
CA SER A 279 -25.67 -10.20 -11.13
C SER A 279 -24.57 -9.26 -10.63
N LEU A 280 -23.41 -9.81 -10.28
CA LEU A 280 -22.28 -9.06 -9.79
C LEU A 280 -21.48 -8.42 -10.94
N ILE A 281 -20.98 -7.22 -10.70
CA ILE A 281 -20.32 -6.38 -11.71
C ILE A 281 -18.81 -6.56 -11.63
N PHE A 282 -18.19 -6.99 -12.74
CA PHE A 282 -16.74 -7.19 -12.86
C PHE A 282 -15.92 -5.91 -12.77
N GLU A 283 -16.43 -4.81 -13.31
CA GLU A 283 -15.76 -3.51 -13.32
C GLU A 283 -15.61 -2.87 -11.94
N ARG A 284 -16.27 -3.41 -10.92
CA ARG A 284 -15.98 -3.10 -9.52
C ARG A 284 -14.67 -3.71 -9.04
N PHE A 285 -14.23 -4.80 -9.68
CA PHE A 285 -12.99 -5.50 -9.37
C PHE A 285 -11.85 -5.01 -10.27
N LEU A 286 -12.01 -5.10 -11.59
CA LEU A 286 -11.06 -4.58 -12.58
C LEU A 286 -11.80 -3.66 -13.56
N ASN A 287 -11.38 -2.40 -13.59
CA ASN A 287 -11.90 -1.41 -14.53
C ASN A 287 -10.75 -0.91 -15.42
N PRO A 288 -10.78 -1.23 -16.74
CA PRO A 288 -9.76 -0.78 -17.67
C PRO A 288 -9.69 0.76 -17.82
N GLU A 289 -10.77 1.48 -17.45
CA GLU A 289 -10.78 2.94 -17.44
C GLU A 289 -10.07 3.54 -16.20
N ARG A 290 -9.84 2.75 -15.15
CA ARG A 290 -9.07 3.13 -13.97
C ARG A 290 -7.65 2.60 -14.09
N VAL A 291 -6.84 3.25 -14.92
CA VAL A 291 -5.41 3.01 -14.92
C VAL A 291 -4.86 3.59 -13.62
N SER A 292 -4.47 2.74 -12.67
CA SER A 292 -3.69 3.19 -11.53
C SER A 292 -2.37 3.74 -12.04
N MET A 293 -2.15 5.02 -11.80
CA MET A 293 -0.85 5.67 -12.01
C MET A 293 0.19 5.06 -11.09
#